data_ee455ae366f0d77337973327d00b479b
#
_entry.id   ee455ae366f0d77337973327d00b479b
#
_cell.length_a   1.000
_cell.length_b   1.000
_cell.length_c   1.000
_cell.angle_alpha   90.00
_cell.angle_beta   90.00
_cell.angle_gamma   90.00
#
_symmetry.space_group_name_H-M   'P 1'
#
loop_
_entity.id
_entity.type
_entity.pdbx_description
1 polymer ?
#
loop_
_entity_poly.entity_id
_entity_poly.type
_entity_poly.pdbx_seq_one_letter_code
_entity_poly.pdbx_strand_id
1 'polypeptide(L)'
;EDYRIDIMIDKGPSARSIQIDLNPFTLVGATTRSGLLTAPLRARFGINLHLEYYDDDVLSGIIRRSSGILDVPCSEIASRSRGTPRIANALLRRVRDFAQVKGSGSIDTEIAQFALEALNIDKYGLDEIDNKILCTIIDKFKGGPVGLTTIATALGEDAGTIEEVYEPFLIKEGFLKRTPVGVK
;
A
#
# COMPACT_ATOMS: atom_id res chain seq x y z
N GLU A 1 8.64 22.81 19.43
CA GLU A 1 9.85 23.53 19.84
C GLU A 1 9.88 23.80 21.34
N ASP A 2 8.72 24.07 21.95
CA ASP A 2 8.62 24.43 23.38
C ASP A 2 8.39 23.22 24.29
N TYR A 3 8.39 22.02 23.75
CA TYR A 3 8.14 20.76 24.47
C TYR A 3 6.89 20.81 25.34
N ARG A 4 5.81 21.35 24.80
CA ARG A 4 4.51 21.48 25.47
C ARG A 4 3.40 20.97 24.57
N ILE A 5 2.40 20.38 25.18
CA ILE A 5 1.17 19.97 24.50
C ILE A 5 -0.05 20.58 25.20
N ASP A 6 -0.94 21.17 24.43
CA ASP A 6 -2.22 21.69 24.90
C ASP A 6 -3.32 20.65 24.65
N ILE A 7 -3.93 20.16 25.69
CA ILE A 7 -5.04 19.20 25.62
C ILE A 7 -6.34 19.95 25.90
N MET A 8 -7.24 19.94 24.92
CA MET A 8 -8.61 20.46 25.10
C MET A 8 -9.47 19.42 25.82
N ILE A 9 -10.02 19.77 27.00
CA ILE A 9 -10.80 18.83 27.82
C ILE A 9 -12.28 18.86 27.46
N ASP A 10 -12.82 20.01 27.02
CA ASP A 10 -14.23 20.16 26.66
C ASP A 10 -14.41 20.81 25.29
N LYS A 11 -15.60 20.65 24.71
CA LYS A 11 -16.02 21.32 23.47
C LYS A 11 -17.04 22.39 23.78
N GLY A 12 -16.94 23.58 23.16
CA GLY A 12 -17.90 24.67 23.29
C GLY A 12 -17.39 25.84 24.13
N PRO A 13 -18.27 26.73 24.57
CA PRO A 13 -17.90 27.98 25.28
C PRO A 13 -17.19 27.77 26.63
N SER A 14 -17.26 26.57 27.19
CA SER A 14 -16.61 26.17 28.45
C SER A 14 -15.31 25.38 28.24
N ALA A 15 -14.82 25.33 27.01
CA ALA A 15 -13.58 24.58 26.68
C ALA A 15 -12.41 25.09 27.53
N ARG A 16 -11.77 24.16 28.22
CA ARG A 16 -10.55 24.41 28.97
C ARG A 16 -9.39 23.67 28.31
N SER A 17 -8.25 24.35 28.19
CA SER A 17 -7.01 23.70 27.80
C SER A 17 -6.14 23.45 29.01
N ILE A 18 -5.55 22.27 29.10
CA ILE A 18 -4.47 21.96 30.04
C ILE A 18 -3.19 21.88 29.23
N GLN A 19 -2.20 22.66 29.64
CA GLN A 19 -0.85 22.61 29.10
C GLN A 19 -0.01 21.63 29.90
N ILE A 20 0.63 20.69 29.22
CA ILE A 20 1.51 19.69 29.80
C ILE A 20 2.92 19.90 29.25
N ASP A 21 3.88 20.05 30.13
CA ASP A 21 5.30 20.09 29.77
C ASP A 21 5.78 18.67 29.43
N LEU A 22 6.52 18.55 28.32
CA LEU A 22 7.09 17.30 27.84
C LEU A 22 8.61 17.31 27.99
N ASN A 23 9.20 16.17 28.25
CA ASN A 23 10.64 16.02 28.15
C ASN A 23 11.10 16.22 26.69
N PRO A 24 12.34 16.71 26.45
CA PRO A 24 12.89 16.81 25.09
C PRO A 24 12.80 15.47 24.34
N PHE A 25 12.31 15.51 23.12
CA PHE A 25 12.15 14.32 22.26
C PHE A 25 12.40 14.67 20.79
N THR A 26 12.69 13.66 19.98
CA THR A 26 12.72 13.77 18.54
C THR A 26 11.38 13.34 17.96
N LEU A 27 10.73 14.22 17.22
CA LEU A 27 9.48 13.92 16.55
C LEU A 27 9.75 13.30 15.17
N VAL A 28 9.23 12.11 14.95
CA VAL A 28 9.22 11.45 13.63
C VAL A 28 7.77 11.28 13.19
N GLY A 29 7.46 11.74 11.99
CA GLY A 29 6.14 11.60 11.38
C GLY A 29 6.23 10.90 10.04
N ALA A 30 5.18 10.16 9.68
CA ALA A 30 5.01 9.56 8.35
C ALA A 30 3.60 9.82 7.85
N THR A 31 3.46 10.08 6.56
CA THR A 31 2.17 10.28 5.90
C THR A 31 2.24 9.84 4.45
N THR A 32 1.15 9.30 3.93
CA THR A 32 0.95 9.07 2.49
C THR A 32 0.44 10.32 1.77
N ARG A 33 -0.04 11.32 2.53
CA ARG A 33 -0.67 12.54 2.02
C ARG A 33 0.14 13.79 2.40
N SER A 34 1.36 13.90 1.90
CA SER A 34 2.23 15.05 2.18
C SER A 34 1.61 16.39 1.75
N GLY A 35 0.72 16.38 0.75
CA GLY A 35 -0.01 17.55 0.28
C GLY A 35 -1.00 18.14 1.29
N LEU A 36 -1.49 17.33 2.25
CA LEU A 36 -2.37 17.80 3.33
C LEU A 36 -1.61 18.44 4.49
N LEU A 37 -0.29 18.28 4.55
CA LEU A 37 0.52 18.96 5.55
C LEU A 37 0.63 20.43 5.19
N THR A 38 0.27 21.30 6.13
CA THR A 38 0.43 22.76 5.95
C THR A 38 1.90 23.13 5.79
N ALA A 39 2.17 24.18 5.03
CA ALA A 39 3.54 24.66 4.82
C ALA A 39 4.28 24.96 6.15
N PRO A 40 3.66 25.59 7.17
CA PRO A 40 4.30 25.81 8.47
C PRO A 40 4.65 24.51 9.20
N LEU A 41 3.81 23.48 9.09
CA LEU A 41 4.09 22.18 9.71
C LEU A 41 5.26 21.50 9.02
N ARG A 42 5.29 21.48 7.69
CA ARG A 42 6.43 20.92 6.93
C ARG A 42 7.74 21.61 7.22
N ALA A 43 7.72 22.94 7.35
CA ALA A 43 8.92 23.73 7.64
C ALA A 43 9.54 23.46 9.02
N ARG A 44 8.73 22.90 9.97
CA ARG A 44 9.22 22.54 11.30
C ARG A 44 9.96 21.20 11.34
N PHE A 45 9.77 20.34 10.33
CA PHE A 45 10.58 19.13 10.18
C PHE A 45 11.89 19.49 9.47
N GLY A 46 13.02 19.31 10.18
CA GLY A 46 14.35 19.63 9.63
C GLY A 46 14.80 18.65 8.54
N ILE A 47 14.22 17.48 8.49
CA ILE A 47 14.53 16.41 7.51
C ILE A 47 13.22 15.92 6.91
N ASN A 48 13.10 16.03 5.59
CA ASN A 48 11.97 15.47 4.83
C ASN A 48 12.52 14.40 3.88
N LEU A 49 12.05 13.18 4.06
CA LEU A 49 12.44 12.02 3.25
C LEU A 49 11.25 11.55 2.44
N HIS A 50 11.49 11.16 1.20
CA HIS A 50 10.53 10.48 0.35
C HIS A 50 10.90 9.00 0.28
N LEU A 51 9.95 8.13 0.57
CA LEU A 51 10.13 6.68 0.47
C LEU A 51 9.50 6.21 -0.83
N GLU A 52 10.30 5.57 -1.65
CA GLU A 52 9.87 4.96 -2.91
C GLU A 52 9.52 3.49 -2.71
N TYR A 53 8.89 2.91 -3.72
CA TYR A 53 8.67 1.46 -3.76
C TYR A 53 10.01 0.74 -3.89
N TYR A 54 10.10 -0.42 -3.27
CA TYR A 54 11.27 -1.29 -3.38
C TYR A 54 11.23 -2.05 -4.71
N ASP A 55 12.41 -2.31 -5.28
CA ASP A 55 12.56 -3.22 -6.40
C ASP A 55 12.49 -4.70 -5.95
N ASP A 56 12.35 -5.60 -6.91
CA ASP A 56 12.16 -7.03 -6.65
C ASP A 56 13.40 -7.67 -6.00
N ASP A 57 14.60 -7.20 -6.30
CA ASP A 57 15.85 -7.74 -5.72
C ASP A 57 15.92 -7.43 -4.22
N VAL A 58 15.60 -6.19 -3.84
CA VAL A 58 15.58 -5.79 -2.42
C VAL A 58 14.45 -6.52 -1.68
N LEU A 59 13.26 -6.64 -2.28
CA LEU A 59 12.15 -7.39 -1.69
C LEU A 59 12.48 -8.87 -1.53
N SER A 60 13.15 -9.49 -2.50
CA SER A 60 13.65 -10.86 -2.40
C SER A 60 14.60 -11.03 -1.21
N GLY A 61 15.50 -10.05 -1.00
CA GLY A 61 16.37 -10.02 0.18
C GLY A 61 15.61 -9.92 1.50
N ILE A 62 14.54 -9.12 1.55
CA ILE A 62 13.67 -8.98 2.72
C ILE A 62 12.93 -10.29 2.99
N ILE A 63 12.35 -10.93 1.97
CA ILE A 63 11.64 -12.20 2.08
C ILE A 63 12.58 -13.29 2.59
N ARG A 64 13.78 -13.40 2.03
CA ARG A 64 14.79 -14.36 2.46
C ARG A 64 15.14 -14.21 3.94
N ARG A 65 15.33 -12.97 4.39
CA ARG A 65 15.59 -12.69 5.81
C ARG A 65 14.40 -13.04 6.69
N SER A 66 13.19 -12.70 6.26
CA SER A 66 11.95 -12.94 7.02
C SER A 66 11.57 -14.42 7.08
N SER A 67 11.88 -15.19 6.05
CA SER A 67 11.61 -16.64 6.02
C SER A 67 12.54 -17.43 6.93
N GLY A 68 13.78 -16.96 7.12
CA GLY A 68 14.83 -17.72 7.82
C GLY A 68 15.27 -18.99 7.08
N ILE A 69 14.79 -19.23 5.86
CA ILE A 69 15.03 -20.42 5.03
C ILE A 69 15.66 -19.97 3.72
N LEU A 70 16.70 -20.69 3.27
CA LEU A 70 17.47 -20.31 2.08
C LEU A 70 16.76 -20.63 0.75
N ASP A 71 15.93 -21.66 0.72
CA ASP A 71 15.36 -22.22 -0.53
C ASP A 71 13.91 -21.75 -0.81
N VAL A 72 13.54 -20.60 -0.29
CA VAL A 72 12.22 -19.99 -0.62
C VAL A 72 12.31 -19.31 -1.99
N PRO A 73 11.33 -19.46 -2.90
CA PRO A 73 11.27 -18.77 -4.18
C PRO A 73 10.97 -17.28 -4.00
N CYS A 74 11.95 -16.55 -3.44
CA CYS A 74 11.80 -15.16 -3.05
C CYS A 74 11.42 -14.25 -4.21
N SER A 75 11.92 -14.53 -5.42
CA SER A 75 11.63 -13.74 -6.62
C SER A 75 10.17 -13.82 -7.05
N GLU A 76 9.55 -15.00 -6.96
CA GLU A 76 8.11 -15.18 -7.28
C GLU A 76 7.20 -14.39 -6.36
N ILE A 77 7.55 -14.32 -5.07
CA ILE A 77 6.78 -13.56 -4.09
C ILE A 77 7.08 -12.06 -4.23
N ALA A 78 8.34 -11.70 -4.47
CA ALA A 78 8.78 -10.32 -4.59
C ALA A 78 8.11 -9.60 -5.76
N SER A 79 8.14 -10.20 -6.96
CA SER A 79 7.55 -9.62 -8.18
C SER A 79 6.05 -9.34 -8.07
N ARG A 80 5.35 -10.07 -7.18
CA ARG A 80 3.92 -9.88 -6.94
C ARG A 80 3.60 -9.06 -5.69
N SER A 81 4.64 -8.46 -5.07
CA SER A 81 4.52 -7.70 -3.80
C SER A 81 4.33 -6.20 -3.97
N ARG A 82 4.10 -5.71 -5.18
CA ARG A 82 3.82 -4.30 -5.50
C ARG A 82 4.87 -3.32 -4.96
N GLY A 83 6.13 -3.73 -4.88
CA GLY A 83 7.19 -2.89 -4.32
C GLY A 83 7.09 -2.63 -2.82
N THR A 84 6.30 -3.41 -2.07
CA THR A 84 5.97 -3.12 -0.66
C THR A 84 6.37 -4.26 0.27
N PRO A 85 7.31 -4.04 1.22
CA PRO A 85 7.75 -5.08 2.16
C PRO A 85 6.64 -5.68 3.02
N ARG A 86 5.62 -4.88 3.37
CA ARG A 86 4.45 -5.35 4.12
C ARG A 86 3.66 -6.39 3.33
N ILE A 87 3.44 -6.14 2.03
CA ILE A 87 2.74 -7.06 1.13
C ILE A 87 3.59 -8.31 0.93
N ALA A 88 4.90 -8.16 0.66
CA ALA A 88 5.83 -9.28 0.50
C ALA A 88 5.79 -10.24 1.70
N ASN A 89 5.87 -9.71 2.92
CA ASN A 89 5.77 -10.51 4.13
C ASN A 89 4.38 -11.11 4.37
N ALA A 90 3.31 -10.44 3.94
CA ALA A 90 1.96 -10.99 3.99
C ALA A 90 1.81 -12.17 3.04
N LEU A 91 2.28 -12.03 1.79
CA LEU A 91 2.27 -13.11 0.80
C LEU A 91 3.14 -14.29 1.25
N LEU A 92 4.34 -14.04 1.78
CA LEU A 92 5.19 -15.11 2.32
C LEU A 92 4.45 -15.93 3.40
N ARG A 93 3.74 -15.28 4.31
CA ARG A 93 2.94 -15.99 5.32
C ARG A 93 1.84 -16.84 4.71
N ARG A 94 1.15 -16.32 3.69
CA ARG A 94 0.11 -17.09 2.98
C ARG A 94 0.68 -18.27 2.22
N VAL A 95 1.77 -18.07 1.49
CA VAL A 95 2.47 -19.17 0.79
C VAL A 95 2.89 -20.26 1.78
N ARG A 96 3.42 -19.88 2.95
CA ARG A 96 3.75 -20.83 4.02
C ARG A 96 2.53 -21.60 4.50
N ASP A 97 1.39 -20.92 4.72
CA ASP A 97 0.15 -21.57 5.16
C ASP A 97 -0.31 -22.61 4.11
N PHE A 98 -0.21 -22.28 2.81
CA PHE A 98 -0.48 -23.25 1.73
C PHE A 98 0.50 -24.42 1.73
N ALA A 99 1.80 -24.15 1.93
CA ALA A 99 2.82 -25.20 2.00
C ALA A 99 2.54 -26.21 3.13
N GLN A 100 2.08 -25.71 4.27
CA GLN A 100 1.73 -26.55 5.42
C GLN A 100 0.46 -27.40 5.21
N VAL A 101 -0.52 -26.87 4.47
CA VAL A 101 -1.82 -27.53 4.29
C VAL A 101 -1.84 -28.44 3.06
N LYS A 102 -1.22 -28.02 1.97
CA LYS A 102 -1.29 -28.68 0.66
C LYS A 102 0.02 -29.34 0.25
N GLY A 103 1.16 -28.92 0.80
CA GLY A 103 2.48 -29.41 0.48
C GLY A 103 3.12 -30.25 1.58
N SER A 104 4.43 -30.42 1.48
CA SER A 104 5.27 -31.12 2.47
C SER A 104 5.68 -30.24 3.66
N GLY A 105 5.21 -29.00 3.72
CA GLY A 105 5.69 -27.98 4.65
C GLY A 105 6.85 -27.15 4.13
N SER A 106 7.45 -27.54 2.99
CA SER A 106 8.47 -26.74 2.31
C SER A 106 7.85 -25.80 1.31
N ILE A 107 8.42 -24.60 1.18
CA ILE A 107 7.97 -23.60 0.20
C ILE A 107 8.85 -23.75 -1.05
N ASP A 108 8.37 -24.46 -2.04
CA ASP A 108 8.95 -24.54 -3.37
C ASP A 108 8.24 -23.61 -4.36
N THR A 109 8.74 -23.55 -5.60
CA THR A 109 8.17 -22.67 -6.62
C THR A 109 6.75 -23.06 -7.01
N GLU A 110 6.46 -24.36 -7.05
CA GLU A 110 5.13 -24.86 -7.45
C GLU A 110 4.08 -24.47 -6.41
N ILE A 111 4.37 -24.66 -5.11
CA ILE A 111 3.46 -24.30 -4.05
C ILE A 111 3.31 -22.77 -3.93
N ALA A 112 4.37 -22.00 -4.21
CA ALA A 112 4.30 -20.55 -4.21
C ALA A 112 3.40 -20.05 -5.34
N GLN A 113 3.56 -20.56 -6.56
CA GLN A 113 2.71 -20.21 -7.69
C GLN A 113 1.26 -20.60 -7.44
N PHE A 114 1.02 -21.83 -6.99
CA PHE A 114 -0.31 -22.29 -6.63
C PHE A 114 -0.98 -21.40 -5.57
N ALA A 115 -0.24 -21.02 -4.53
CA ALA A 115 -0.78 -20.18 -3.46
C ALA A 115 -1.12 -18.76 -3.98
N LEU A 116 -0.27 -18.18 -4.82
CA LEU A 116 -0.50 -16.85 -5.39
C LEU A 116 -1.69 -16.85 -6.36
N GLU A 117 -1.84 -17.89 -7.17
CA GLU A 117 -3.01 -18.09 -8.03
C GLU A 117 -4.31 -18.28 -7.21
N ALA A 118 -4.25 -19.08 -6.15
CA ALA A 118 -5.39 -19.28 -5.25
C ALA A 118 -5.80 -18.00 -4.49
N LEU A 119 -4.88 -17.04 -4.35
CA LEU A 119 -5.14 -15.70 -3.83
C LEU A 119 -5.61 -14.71 -4.90
N ASN A 120 -5.81 -15.15 -6.14
CA ASN A 120 -6.13 -14.32 -7.31
C ASN A 120 -5.12 -13.20 -7.56
N ILE A 121 -3.83 -13.48 -7.31
CA ILE A 121 -2.75 -12.54 -7.59
C ILE A 121 -2.01 -13.02 -8.84
N ASP A 122 -2.11 -12.25 -9.89
CA ASP A 122 -1.51 -12.58 -11.17
C ASP A 122 0.00 -12.35 -11.21
N LYS A 123 0.61 -12.62 -12.37
CA LYS A 123 2.07 -12.45 -12.57
C LYS A 123 2.56 -11.01 -12.47
N TYR A 124 1.68 -10.03 -12.57
CA TYR A 124 1.97 -8.61 -12.43
C TYR A 124 1.70 -8.08 -11.03
N GLY A 125 1.25 -8.93 -10.10
CA GLY A 125 0.85 -8.52 -8.77
C GLY A 125 -0.51 -7.85 -8.70
N LEU A 126 -1.32 -7.97 -9.76
CA LEU A 126 -2.70 -7.48 -9.77
C LEU A 126 -3.59 -8.45 -9.00
N ASP A 127 -4.43 -7.90 -8.14
CA ASP A 127 -5.46 -8.65 -7.44
C ASP A 127 -6.82 -8.60 -8.17
N GLU A 128 -7.83 -9.20 -7.55
CA GLU A 128 -9.18 -9.25 -8.13
C GLU A 128 -9.77 -7.86 -8.35
N ILE A 129 -9.53 -6.91 -7.44
CA ILE A 129 -10.07 -5.54 -7.56
C ILE A 129 -9.34 -4.76 -8.64
N ASP A 130 -8.01 -4.88 -8.74
CA ASP A 130 -7.26 -4.26 -9.84
C ASP A 130 -7.79 -4.73 -11.20
N ASN A 131 -7.96 -6.03 -11.36
CA ASN A 131 -8.48 -6.60 -12.59
C ASN A 131 -9.91 -6.12 -12.89
N LYS A 132 -10.76 -6.01 -11.87
CA LYS A 132 -12.11 -5.43 -12.02
C LYS A 132 -12.08 -3.96 -12.43
N ILE A 133 -11.14 -3.18 -11.88
CA ILE A 133 -10.94 -1.77 -12.28
C ILE A 133 -10.58 -1.70 -13.76
N LEU A 134 -9.54 -2.45 -14.17
CA LEU A 134 -9.08 -2.46 -15.56
C LEU A 134 -10.15 -2.94 -16.53
N CYS A 135 -10.80 -4.07 -16.27
CA CYS A 135 -11.90 -4.57 -17.08
C CYS A 135 -13.07 -3.59 -17.16
N THR A 136 -13.41 -2.93 -16.05
CA THR A 136 -14.48 -1.92 -16.05
C THR A 136 -14.13 -0.75 -16.97
N ILE A 137 -12.89 -0.25 -16.94
CA ILE A 137 -12.44 0.83 -17.82
C ILE A 137 -12.45 0.38 -19.28
N ILE A 138 -11.96 -0.82 -19.58
CA ILE A 138 -11.89 -1.34 -20.95
C ILE A 138 -13.29 -1.63 -21.50
N ASP A 139 -14.06 -2.45 -20.79
CA ASP A 139 -15.30 -3.02 -21.32
C ASP A 139 -16.46 -2.02 -21.28
N LYS A 140 -16.62 -1.31 -20.14
CA LYS A 140 -17.75 -0.38 -19.96
C LYS A 140 -17.46 1.02 -20.50
N PHE A 141 -16.20 1.47 -20.42
CA PHE A 141 -15.81 2.84 -20.78
C PHE A 141 -14.84 2.93 -21.97
N LYS A 142 -14.62 1.83 -22.71
CA LYS A 142 -13.84 1.76 -23.96
C LYS A 142 -12.41 2.33 -23.80
N GLY A 143 -11.78 2.10 -22.66
CA GLY A 143 -10.44 2.61 -22.34
C GLY A 143 -10.41 3.99 -21.71
N GLY A 144 -11.55 4.59 -21.39
CA GLY A 144 -11.62 5.88 -20.70
C GLY A 144 -11.47 7.11 -21.63
N PRO A 145 -11.26 8.31 -21.08
CA PRO A 145 -11.08 8.59 -19.64
C PRO A 145 -12.37 8.50 -18.83
N VAL A 146 -12.27 8.04 -17.59
CA VAL A 146 -13.39 7.87 -16.67
C VAL A 146 -13.03 8.36 -15.26
N GLY A 147 -13.96 9.05 -14.60
CA GLY A 147 -13.75 9.55 -13.24
C GLY A 147 -13.71 8.43 -12.21
N LEU A 148 -12.88 8.58 -11.17
CA LEU A 148 -12.73 7.59 -10.09
C LEU A 148 -14.04 7.28 -9.38
N THR A 149 -14.88 8.29 -9.14
CA THR A 149 -16.22 8.10 -8.54
C THR A 149 -17.13 7.22 -9.40
N THR A 150 -17.01 7.32 -10.73
CA THR A 150 -17.78 6.49 -11.67
C THR A 150 -17.30 5.04 -11.61
N ILE A 151 -15.98 4.82 -11.54
CA ILE A 151 -15.40 3.48 -11.39
C ILE A 151 -15.84 2.89 -10.05
N ALA A 152 -15.71 3.66 -8.96
CA ALA A 152 -16.09 3.26 -7.62
C ALA A 152 -17.57 2.80 -7.56
N THR A 153 -18.47 3.60 -8.12
CA THR A 153 -19.89 3.25 -8.22
C THR A 153 -20.11 1.98 -9.05
N ALA A 154 -19.40 1.81 -10.16
CA ALA A 154 -19.52 0.64 -11.03
C ALA A 154 -19.03 -0.66 -10.37
N LEU A 155 -18.13 -0.56 -9.40
CA LEU A 155 -17.54 -1.69 -8.66
C LEU A 155 -18.21 -1.94 -7.29
N GLY A 156 -18.95 -0.95 -6.78
CA GLY A 156 -19.49 -0.99 -5.42
C GLY A 156 -18.43 -0.72 -4.35
N GLU A 157 -17.35 0.00 -4.71
CA GLU A 157 -16.22 0.34 -3.84
C GLU A 157 -16.25 1.81 -3.43
N ASP A 158 -15.50 2.15 -2.37
CA ASP A 158 -15.30 3.55 -2.01
C ASP A 158 -14.27 4.23 -2.93
N ALA A 159 -14.58 5.44 -3.39
CA ALA A 159 -13.72 6.19 -4.30
C ALA A 159 -12.35 6.53 -3.68
N GLY A 160 -12.31 6.82 -2.37
CA GLY A 160 -11.08 7.07 -1.64
C GLY A 160 -10.20 5.83 -1.56
N THR A 161 -10.80 4.65 -1.41
CA THR A 161 -10.07 3.38 -1.44
C THR A 161 -9.42 3.15 -2.80
N ILE A 162 -10.14 3.41 -3.90
CA ILE A 162 -9.56 3.28 -5.24
C ILE A 162 -8.41 4.27 -5.42
N GLU A 163 -8.58 5.52 -5.01
CA GLU A 163 -7.57 6.58 -5.17
C GLU A 163 -6.31 6.33 -4.33
N GLU A 164 -6.44 5.77 -3.12
CA GLU A 164 -5.32 5.62 -2.20
C GLU A 164 -4.60 4.28 -2.29
N VAL A 165 -5.32 3.21 -2.66
CA VAL A 165 -4.81 1.85 -2.60
C VAL A 165 -4.49 1.29 -3.99
N TYR A 166 -5.41 1.43 -4.95
CA TYR A 166 -5.31 0.77 -6.25
C TYR A 166 -4.70 1.65 -7.34
N GLU A 167 -5.19 2.87 -7.51
CA GLU A 167 -4.74 3.77 -8.57
C GLU A 167 -3.22 4.02 -8.56
N PRO A 168 -2.55 4.27 -7.42
CA PRO A 168 -1.11 4.55 -7.41
C PRO A 168 -0.27 3.40 -7.96
N PHE A 169 -0.64 2.17 -7.65
CA PHE A 169 0.04 0.98 -8.15
C PHE A 169 -0.21 0.80 -9.65
N LEU A 170 -1.46 0.89 -10.10
CA LEU A 170 -1.82 0.75 -11.51
C LEU A 170 -1.17 1.82 -12.40
N ILE A 171 -1.02 3.05 -11.89
CA ILE A 171 -0.31 4.12 -12.60
C ILE A 171 1.19 3.84 -12.64
N LYS A 172 1.80 3.43 -11.52
CA LYS A 172 3.22 3.10 -11.43
C LYS A 172 3.61 2.02 -12.44
N GLU A 173 2.81 0.97 -12.52
CA GLU A 173 3.04 -0.15 -13.46
C GLU A 173 2.62 0.17 -14.90
N GLY A 174 2.07 1.36 -15.16
CA GLY A 174 1.68 1.81 -16.50
C GLY A 174 0.36 1.25 -17.03
N PHE A 175 -0.42 0.57 -16.19
CA PHE A 175 -1.76 0.08 -16.56
C PHE A 175 -2.78 1.20 -16.68
N LEU A 176 -2.61 2.27 -15.90
CA LEU A 176 -3.47 3.46 -15.94
C LEU A 176 -2.65 4.73 -16.16
N LYS A 177 -3.29 5.70 -16.75
CA LYS A 177 -2.76 7.06 -16.90
C LYS A 177 -3.79 8.06 -16.38
N ARG A 178 -3.35 8.94 -15.47
CA ARG A 178 -4.17 10.04 -14.98
C ARG A 178 -4.28 11.14 -16.04
N THR A 179 -5.49 11.63 -16.25
CA THR A 179 -5.81 12.74 -17.15
C THR A 179 -6.60 13.81 -16.39
N PRO A 180 -6.73 15.05 -16.90
CA PRO A 180 -7.51 16.10 -16.22
C PRO A 180 -8.98 15.75 -15.95
N VAL A 181 -9.54 14.78 -16.69
CA VAL A 181 -10.95 14.37 -16.60
C VAL A 181 -11.15 12.98 -16.00
N GLY A 182 -10.08 12.30 -15.58
CA GLY A 182 -10.14 10.97 -14.99
C GLY A 182 -8.96 10.08 -15.38
N VAL A 183 -9.12 8.77 -15.20
CA VAL A 183 -8.11 7.76 -15.55
C VAL A 183 -8.47 7.04 -16.85
N LYS A 184 -7.47 6.58 -17.57
CA LYS A 184 -7.62 5.75 -18.77
C LYS A 184 -6.50 4.72 -18.85
#